data_307264e43467d389b8ac3e39788aa49d
#
_entry.id   307264e43467d389b8ac3e39788aa49d
#
_cell.length_a   1.000
_cell.length_b   1.000
_cell.length_c   1.000
_cell.angle_alpha   90.00
_cell.angle_beta   90.00
_cell.angle_gamma   90.00
#
_symmetry.space_group_name_H-M   'P 1'
#
loop_
_entity.id
_entity.type
_entity.pdbx_description
1 polymer ?
#
loop_
_entity_poly.entity_id
_entity_poly.type
_entity_poly.pdbx_seq_one_letter_code
_entity_poly.pdbx_strand_id
1 'polypeptide(L)'
;AAMWKGTFAALGLCLIFGVAIHLAVGGLNGKVEQATEGVIAVAAASVLTWMIFWMRENARNLGAELRSQVDQATGAKALAAIAFVAVFREGLETALFLLGAETSSASGAKVVLGGLIGLAISGALGFLVYKGGNRLNLRVFFLVTGVMLIFFAAGLVGKAFHELRELFGFESGWLIDPAWTVTSGPWAEGTFYDFMKGLFGWHKEAERIRVITYFLYLVPIMTVFVRGPRKKIAA
;
A
#
# COMPACT_ATOMS: atom_id res chain seq x y z
N ALA A 1 -24.03 -13.58 12.31
CA ALA A 1 -24.83 -12.67 11.46
C ALA A 1 -24.47 -11.20 11.66
N ALA A 2 -24.27 -10.71 12.90
CA ALA A 2 -23.99 -9.29 13.19
C ALA A 2 -22.65 -8.81 12.65
N MET A 3 -21.57 -9.56 12.84
CA MET A 3 -20.22 -9.23 12.31
C MET A 3 -20.24 -9.06 10.80
N TRP A 4 -20.92 -9.95 10.07
CA TRP A 4 -21.07 -9.85 8.62
C TRP A 4 -21.77 -8.56 8.17
N LYS A 5 -22.77 -8.08 8.92
CA LYS A 5 -23.43 -6.80 8.64
C LYS A 5 -22.42 -5.63 8.77
N GLY A 6 -21.59 -5.63 9.82
CA GLY A 6 -20.53 -4.64 9.98
C GLY A 6 -19.50 -4.70 8.85
N THR A 7 -19.05 -5.90 8.48
CA THR A 7 -18.10 -6.12 7.38
C THR A 7 -18.63 -5.61 6.04
N PHE A 8 -19.86 -6.00 5.66
CA PHE A 8 -20.45 -5.55 4.38
C PHE A 8 -20.74 -4.05 4.36
N ALA A 9 -21.15 -3.45 5.49
CA ALA A 9 -21.32 -2.00 5.60
C ALA A 9 -19.98 -1.27 5.41
N ALA A 10 -18.89 -1.77 6.02
CA ALA A 10 -17.56 -1.21 5.84
C ALA A 10 -17.07 -1.31 4.39
N LEU A 11 -17.20 -2.48 3.76
CA LEU A 11 -16.83 -2.69 2.35
C LEU A 11 -17.61 -1.77 1.42
N GLY A 12 -18.94 -1.65 1.61
CA GLY A 12 -19.78 -0.74 0.83
C GLY A 12 -19.33 0.72 0.96
N LEU A 13 -19.02 1.16 2.18
CA LEU A 13 -18.57 2.51 2.42
C LEU A 13 -17.17 2.77 1.82
N CYS A 14 -16.23 1.84 1.94
CA CYS A 14 -14.91 1.93 1.29
C CYS A 14 -15.01 2.01 -0.22
N LEU A 15 -15.92 1.23 -0.85
CA LEU A 15 -16.19 1.33 -2.28
C LEU A 15 -16.71 2.70 -2.68
N ILE A 16 -17.68 3.25 -1.92
CA ILE A 16 -18.23 4.58 -2.18
C ILE A 16 -17.13 5.64 -2.06
N PHE A 17 -16.32 5.59 -1.00
CA PHE A 17 -15.20 6.52 -0.83
C PHE A 17 -14.15 6.37 -1.93
N GLY A 18 -13.76 5.14 -2.27
CA GLY A 18 -12.79 4.87 -3.34
C GLY A 18 -13.26 5.42 -4.69
N VAL A 19 -14.50 5.15 -5.06
CA VAL A 19 -15.09 5.70 -6.31
C VAL A 19 -15.22 7.22 -6.25
N ALA A 20 -15.64 7.79 -5.13
CA ALA A 20 -15.77 9.24 -4.98
C ALA A 20 -14.43 9.95 -5.15
N ILE A 21 -13.36 9.42 -4.53
CA ILE A 21 -12.00 9.99 -4.66
C ILE A 21 -11.49 9.81 -6.09
N HIS A 22 -11.68 8.62 -6.68
CA HIS A 22 -11.28 8.36 -8.07
C HIS A 22 -11.94 9.34 -9.05
N LEU A 23 -13.25 9.59 -8.91
CA LEU A 23 -13.96 10.57 -9.74
C LEU A 23 -13.50 12.00 -9.47
N ALA A 24 -13.20 12.33 -8.22
CA ALA A 24 -12.71 13.66 -7.86
C ALA A 24 -11.31 13.93 -8.42
N VAL A 25 -10.41 12.94 -8.34
CA VAL A 25 -9.03 13.03 -8.84
C VAL A 25 -8.99 12.95 -10.36
N GLY A 26 -9.75 12.04 -10.97
CA GLY A 26 -9.79 11.85 -12.43
C GLY A 26 -10.37 13.03 -13.22
N GLY A 27 -11.01 13.98 -12.55
CA GLY A 27 -11.47 15.24 -13.17
C GLY A 27 -10.48 16.41 -13.05
N LEU A 28 -9.35 16.21 -12.38
CA LEU A 28 -8.32 17.24 -12.21
C LEU A 28 -7.39 17.28 -13.41
N ASN A 29 -6.85 18.46 -13.71
CA ASN A 29 -5.93 18.66 -14.81
C ASN A 29 -4.75 19.56 -14.42
N GLY A 30 -3.60 19.31 -15.03
CA GLY A 30 -2.40 20.13 -14.88
C GLY A 30 -1.86 20.16 -13.46
N LYS A 31 -1.50 21.34 -12.95
CA LYS A 31 -0.83 21.49 -11.64
C LYS A 31 -1.64 20.96 -10.45
N VAL A 32 -2.96 20.98 -10.52
CA VAL A 32 -3.82 20.48 -9.43
C VAL A 32 -3.80 18.96 -9.40
N GLU A 33 -3.77 18.32 -10.55
CA GLU A 33 -3.60 16.87 -10.69
C GLU A 33 -2.27 16.43 -10.08
N GLN A 34 -1.15 17.02 -10.53
CA GLN A 34 0.20 16.72 -10.04
C GLN A 34 0.34 16.93 -8.51
N ALA A 35 -0.19 18.05 -8.00
CA ALA A 35 -0.20 18.33 -6.57
C ALA A 35 -0.97 17.25 -5.79
N THR A 36 -2.14 16.87 -6.29
CA THR A 36 -3.01 15.88 -5.64
C THR A 36 -2.37 14.49 -5.68
N GLU A 37 -1.83 14.07 -6.82
CA GLU A 37 -1.14 12.80 -6.96
C GLU A 37 0.11 12.72 -6.08
N GLY A 38 0.91 13.79 -6.04
CA GLY A 38 2.07 13.89 -5.17
C GLY A 38 1.69 13.77 -3.69
N VAL A 39 0.64 14.48 -3.25
CA VAL A 39 0.15 14.42 -1.85
C VAL A 39 -0.37 13.03 -1.51
N ILE A 40 -1.17 12.41 -2.39
CA ILE A 40 -1.68 11.04 -2.19
C ILE A 40 -0.51 10.05 -2.08
N ALA A 41 0.49 10.17 -2.95
CA ALA A 41 1.65 9.28 -2.92
C ALA A 41 2.48 9.42 -1.63
N VAL A 42 2.71 10.65 -1.14
CA VAL A 42 3.38 10.91 0.16
C VAL A 42 2.55 10.36 1.31
N ALA A 43 1.25 10.62 1.33
CA ALA A 43 0.35 10.13 2.37
C ALA A 43 0.34 8.60 2.42
N ALA A 44 0.18 7.95 1.27
CA ALA A 44 0.19 6.50 1.14
C ALA A 44 1.53 5.89 1.61
N ALA A 45 2.67 6.43 1.18
CA ALA A 45 3.99 5.98 1.61
C ALA A 45 4.20 6.15 3.12
N SER A 46 3.70 7.25 3.71
CA SER A 46 3.79 7.53 5.15
C SER A 46 2.96 6.55 5.97
N VAL A 47 1.70 6.33 5.57
CA VAL A 47 0.79 5.38 6.23
C VAL A 47 1.35 3.94 6.13
N LEU A 48 1.83 3.55 4.94
CA LEU A 48 2.48 2.24 4.75
C LEU A 48 3.68 2.06 5.66
N THR A 49 4.57 3.05 5.69
CA THR A 49 5.77 2.99 6.53
C THR A 49 5.41 2.81 7.99
N TRP A 50 4.48 3.63 8.50
CA TRP A 50 3.98 3.52 9.88
C TRP A 50 3.36 2.15 10.14
N MET A 51 2.49 1.67 9.24
CA MET A 51 1.80 0.39 9.37
C MET A 51 2.78 -0.80 9.41
N ILE A 52 3.81 -0.82 8.54
CA ILE A 52 4.82 -1.88 8.50
C ILE A 52 5.54 -2.01 9.83
N PHE A 53 5.96 -0.90 10.43
CA PHE A 53 6.63 -0.91 11.73
C PHE A 53 5.67 -1.27 12.86
N TRP A 54 4.47 -0.71 12.86
CA TRP A 54 3.44 -1.02 13.84
C TRP A 54 3.05 -2.50 13.84
N MET A 55 2.80 -3.09 12.66
CA MET A 55 2.50 -4.51 12.52
C MET A 55 3.64 -5.38 13.03
N ARG A 56 4.88 -5.02 12.73
CA ARG A 56 6.05 -5.76 13.21
C ARG A 56 6.14 -5.81 14.73
N GLU A 57 5.85 -4.71 15.40
CA GLU A 57 5.89 -4.62 16.87
C GLU A 57 4.71 -5.35 17.50
N ASN A 58 3.53 -5.23 16.92
CA ASN A 58 2.28 -5.69 17.51
C ASN A 58 1.78 -7.05 16.98
N ALA A 59 2.43 -7.63 15.98
CA ALA A 59 1.99 -8.87 15.31
C ALA A 59 1.69 -10.04 16.27
N ARG A 60 2.39 -10.11 17.41
CA ARG A 60 2.18 -11.17 18.42
C ARG A 60 0.93 -10.96 19.27
N ASN A 61 0.54 -9.72 19.48
CA ASN A 61 -0.53 -9.34 20.41
C ASN A 61 -1.88 -9.09 19.69
N LEU A 62 -1.84 -8.84 18.38
CA LEU A 62 -3.02 -8.52 17.56
C LEU A 62 -4.16 -9.54 17.72
N GLY A 63 -3.82 -10.83 17.71
CA GLY A 63 -4.83 -11.88 17.87
C GLY A 63 -5.45 -11.92 19.27
N ALA A 64 -4.65 -11.64 20.32
CA ALA A 64 -5.13 -11.61 21.70
C ALA A 64 -5.97 -10.36 21.95
N GLU A 65 -5.56 -9.22 21.40
CA GLU A 65 -6.28 -7.95 21.52
C GLU A 65 -7.65 -8.00 20.85
N LEU A 66 -7.73 -8.53 19.62
CA LEU A 66 -9.00 -8.73 18.92
C LEU A 66 -9.92 -9.71 19.66
N ARG A 67 -9.38 -10.79 20.23
CA ARG A 67 -10.17 -11.72 21.05
C ARG A 67 -10.71 -11.02 22.28
N SER A 68 -9.89 -10.26 22.99
CA SER A 68 -10.30 -9.48 24.16
C SER A 68 -11.42 -8.48 23.82
N GLN A 69 -11.33 -7.79 22.69
CA GLN A 69 -12.38 -6.86 22.24
C GLN A 69 -13.68 -7.59 21.92
N VAL A 70 -13.60 -8.77 21.30
CA VAL A 70 -14.78 -9.61 21.00
C VAL A 70 -15.39 -10.18 22.28
N ASP A 71 -14.59 -10.64 23.24
CA ASP A 71 -15.04 -11.19 24.50
C ASP A 71 -15.70 -10.14 25.42
N GLN A 72 -15.25 -8.89 25.33
CA GLN A 72 -15.84 -7.75 26.05
C GLN A 72 -17.07 -7.16 25.34
N ALA A 73 -17.33 -7.55 24.12
CA ALA A 73 -18.43 -7.01 23.33
C ALA A 73 -19.78 -7.52 23.85
N THR A 74 -20.55 -6.65 24.45
CA THR A 74 -21.91 -6.95 24.92
C THR A 74 -22.92 -6.70 23.81
N GLY A 75 -23.29 -7.79 23.12
CA GLY A 75 -24.37 -7.81 22.13
C GLY A 75 -23.96 -7.66 20.66
N ALA A 76 -24.95 -7.88 19.81
CA ALA A 76 -24.76 -7.96 18.34
C ALA A 76 -24.29 -6.64 17.71
N LYS A 77 -24.68 -5.49 18.28
CA LYS A 77 -24.26 -4.16 17.77
C LYS A 77 -22.78 -3.88 18.02
N ALA A 78 -22.26 -4.25 19.20
CA ALA A 78 -20.85 -4.09 19.55
C ALA A 78 -19.97 -4.96 18.63
N LEU A 79 -20.34 -6.22 18.39
CA LEU A 79 -19.65 -7.10 17.48
C LEU A 79 -19.66 -6.57 16.03
N ALA A 80 -20.78 -6.00 15.58
CA ALA A 80 -20.87 -5.38 14.26
C ALA A 80 -19.98 -4.14 14.15
N ALA A 81 -19.90 -3.31 15.21
CA ALA A 81 -19.07 -2.12 15.24
C ALA A 81 -17.57 -2.48 15.20
N ILE A 82 -17.13 -3.48 15.97
CA ILE A 82 -15.72 -3.96 15.94
C ILE A 82 -15.35 -4.43 14.53
N ALA A 83 -16.19 -5.26 13.93
CA ALA A 83 -15.96 -5.75 12.56
C ALA A 83 -15.97 -4.59 11.53
N PHE A 84 -16.88 -3.64 11.68
CA PHE A 84 -16.96 -2.45 10.83
C PHE A 84 -15.67 -1.62 10.91
N VAL A 85 -15.25 -1.24 12.10
CA VAL A 85 -14.06 -0.38 12.29
C VAL A 85 -12.79 -1.06 11.76
N ALA A 86 -12.61 -2.35 12.06
CA ALA A 86 -11.46 -3.11 11.58
C ALA A 86 -11.41 -3.17 10.05
N VAL A 87 -12.52 -3.56 9.40
CA VAL A 87 -12.58 -3.69 7.93
C VAL A 87 -12.56 -2.32 7.24
N PHE A 88 -13.21 -1.31 7.81
CA PHE A 88 -13.23 0.04 7.25
C PHE A 88 -11.84 0.67 7.24
N ARG A 89 -11.09 0.51 8.32
CA ARG A 89 -9.70 0.97 8.39
C ARG A 89 -8.84 0.34 7.30
N GLU A 90 -8.82 -0.98 7.21
CA GLU A 90 -8.04 -1.70 6.19
C GLU A 90 -8.51 -1.36 4.76
N GLY A 91 -9.81 -1.16 4.58
CA GLY A 91 -10.38 -0.78 3.30
C GLY A 91 -10.00 0.63 2.87
N LEU A 92 -9.92 1.60 3.79
CA LEU A 92 -9.42 2.94 3.49
C LEU A 92 -7.93 2.92 3.13
N GLU A 93 -7.11 2.18 3.89
CA GLU A 93 -5.69 2.01 3.58
C GLU A 93 -5.51 1.41 2.19
N THR A 94 -6.27 0.36 1.86
CA THR A 94 -6.24 -0.28 0.54
C THR A 94 -6.67 0.68 -0.57
N ALA A 95 -7.71 1.49 -0.36
CA ALA A 95 -8.17 2.49 -1.32
C ALA A 95 -7.09 3.54 -1.60
N LEU A 96 -6.42 4.05 -0.56
CA LEU A 96 -5.30 4.99 -0.71
C LEU A 96 -4.13 4.37 -1.49
N PHE A 97 -3.81 3.10 -1.23
CA PHE A 97 -2.72 2.42 -1.94
C PHE A 97 -3.06 2.15 -3.40
N LEU A 98 -4.30 1.75 -3.69
CA LEU A 98 -4.77 1.56 -5.06
C LEU A 98 -4.77 2.87 -5.83
N LEU A 99 -5.23 3.97 -5.23
CA LEU A 99 -5.17 5.29 -5.85
C LEU A 99 -3.72 5.72 -6.13
N GLY A 100 -2.81 5.53 -5.17
CA GLY A 100 -1.38 5.80 -5.38
C GLY A 100 -0.77 4.96 -6.50
N ALA A 101 -1.24 3.72 -6.70
CA ALA A 101 -0.80 2.83 -7.76
C ALA A 101 -1.48 3.12 -9.12
N GLU A 102 -2.77 3.49 -9.12
CA GLU A 102 -3.60 3.67 -10.33
C GLU A 102 -3.09 4.80 -11.22
N THR A 103 -2.70 5.91 -10.64
CA THR A 103 -2.12 7.05 -11.36
C THR A 103 -0.86 6.67 -12.16
N SER A 104 -0.39 5.43 -11.95
CA SER A 104 0.72 4.84 -12.69
C SER A 104 0.29 3.87 -13.79
N SER A 105 -1.01 3.54 -13.95
CA SER A 105 -1.49 2.45 -14.80
C SER A 105 -2.28 2.94 -16.01
N ALA A 106 -2.00 2.38 -17.17
CA ALA A 106 -2.54 2.83 -18.46
C ALA A 106 -3.99 2.38 -18.77
N SER A 107 -4.68 1.62 -17.90
CA SER A 107 -6.02 1.08 -18.20
C SER A 107 -6.82 0.72 -16.94
N GLY A 108 -7.94 1.39 -16.72
CA GLY A 108 -8.85 1.12 -15.60
C GLY A 108 -9.35 -0.34 -15.54
N ALA A 109 -9.55 -1.01 -16.68
CA ALA A 109 -9.95 -2.41 -16.73
C ALA A 109 -8.87 -3.34 -16.11
N LYS A 110 -7.59 -3.07 -16.34
CA LYS A 110 -6.48 -3.83 -15.74
C LYS A 110 -6.43 -3.66 -14.23
N VAL A 111 -6.71 -2.46 -13.73
CA VAL A 111 -6.76 -2.16 -12.28
C VAL A 111 -7.89 -2.92 -11.62
N VAL A 112 -9.09 -2.92 -12.20
CA VAL A 112 -10.25 -3.67 -11.68
C VAL A 112 -9.97 -5.18 -11.67
N LEU A 113 -9.46 -5.73 -12.77
CA LEU A 113 -9.11 -7.16 -12.83
C LEU A 113 -8.01 -7.53 -11.83
N GLY A 114 -6.96 -6.72 -11.73
CA GLY A 114 -5.90 -6.90 -10.75
C GLY A 114 -6.42 -6.84 -9.30
N GLY A 115 -7.30 -5.90 -9.01
CA GLY A 115 -7.97 -5.77 -7.72
C GLY A 115 -8.82 -7.00 -7.36
N LEU A 116 -9.62 -7.51 -8.30
CA LEU A 116 -10.43 -8.72 -8.10
C LEU A 116 -9.56 -9.96 -7.87
N ILE A 117 -8.51 -10.14 -8.65
CA ILE A 117 -7.55 -11.24 -8.48
C ILE A 117 -6.84 -11.12 -7.13
N GLY A 118 -6.37 -9.93 -6.76
CA GLY A 118 -5.75 -9.65 -5.47
C GLY A 118 -6.69 -9.95 -4.29
N LEU A 119 -7.95 -9.56 -4.40
CA LEU A 119 -8.97 -9.84 -3.40
C LEU A 119 -9.24 -11.36 -3.26
N ALA A 120 -9.30 -12.09 -4.37
CA ALA A 120 -9.45 -13.54 -4.37
C ALA A 120 -8.25 -14.25 -3.70
N ILE A 121 -7.04 -13.83 -4.03
CA ILE A 121 -5.81 -14.35 -3.41
C ILE A 121 -5.77 -14.03 -1.92
N SER A 122 -6.11 -12.79 -1.53
CA SER A 122 -6.19 -12.38 -0.13
C SER A 122 -7.23 -13.20 0.65
N GLY A 123 -8.41 -13.44 0.06
CA GLY A 123 -9.44 -14.30 0.65
C GLY A 123 -8.96 -15.75 0.85
N ALA A 124 -8.26 -16.30 -0.14
CA ALA A 124 -7.66 -17.63 -0.05
C ALA A 124 -6.59 -17.70 1.05
N LEU A 125 -5.71 -16.71 1.13
CA LEU A 125 -4.69 -16.58 2.19
C LEU A 125 -5.35 -16.45 3.57
N GLY A 126 -6.36 -15.60 3.70
CA GLY A 126 -7.13 -15.45 4.94
C GLY A 126 -7.79 -16.77 5.39
N PHE A 127 -8.35 -17.52 4.45
CA PHE A 127 -8.90 -18.85 4.73
C PHE A 127 -7.83 -19.86 5.16
N LEU A 128 -6.66 -19.84 4.51
CA LEU A 128 -5.52 -20.67 4.90
C LEU A 128 -5.00 -20.34 6.31
N VAL A 129 -4.91 -19.05 6.64
CA VAL A 129 -4.54 -18.58 7.99
C VAL A 129 -5.59 -19.04 9.01
N TYR A 130 -6.88 -18.87 8.71
CA TYR A 130 -7.97 -19.31 9.59
C TYR A 130 -7.94 -20.82 9.85
N LYS A 131 -7.77 -21.63 8.81
CA LYS A 131 -7.80 -23.11 8.91
C LYS A 131 -6.47 -23.69 9.40
N GLY A 132 -5.34 -23.01 9.10
CA GLY A 132 -3.99 -23.42 9.42
C GLY A 132 -3.41 -22.81 10.70
N GLY A 133 -4.18 -22.12 11.51
CA GLY A 133 -3.84 -21.18 12.57
C GLY A 133 -2.69 -21.52 13.54
N ASN A 134 -2.28 -22.79 13.66
CA ASN A 134 -1.13 -23.19 14.48
C ASN A 134 0.13 -23.58 13.67
N ARG A 135 0.07 -23.61 12.35
CA ARG A 135 1.18 -24.07 11.49
C ARG A 135 1.87 -22.97 10.72
N LEU A 136 1.23 -21.79 10.57
CA LEU A 136 1.83 -20.66 9.86
C LEU A 136 2.73 -19.86 10.80
N ASN A 137 3.98 -19.71 10.41
CA ASN A 137 4.89 -18.82 11.10
C ASN A 137 4.55 -17.35 10.73
N LEU A 138 3.63 -16.76 11.50
CA LEU A 138 3.19 -15.38 11.31
C LEU A 138 4.37 -14.38 11.25
N ARG A 139 5.46 -14.68 11.96
CA ARG A 139 6.66 -13.84 11.93
C ARG A 139 7.31 -13.80 10.55
N VAL A 140 7.43 -14.96 9.90
CA VAL A 140 7.98 -15.06 8.54
C VAL A 140 7.02 -14.42 7.54
N PHE A 141 5.73 -14.69 7.69
CA PHE A 141 4.70 -14.07 6.86
C PHE A 141 4.78 -12.54 6.89
N PHE A 142 4.77 -11.92 8.07
CA PHE A 142 4.88 -10.47 8.20
C PHE A 142 6.26 -9.91 7.79
N LEU A 143 7.32 -10.71 7.90
CA LEU A 143 8.62 -10.29 7.40
C LEU A 143 8.62 -10.20 5.87
N VAL A 144 8.13 -11.23 5.19
CA VAL A 144 8.10 -11.28 3.71
C VAL A 144 7.16 -10.21 3.16
N THR A 145 5.93 -10.14 3.67
CA THR A 145 4.97 -9.13 3.23
C THR A 145 5.44 -7.71 3.53
N GLY A 146 6.04 -7.49 4.71
CA GLY A 146 6.61 -6.19 5.07
C GLY A 146 7.75 -5.76 4.15
N VAL A 147 8.62 -6.67 3.74
CA VAL A 147 9.66 -6.39 2.74
C VAL A 147 9.04 -5.99 1.41
N MET A 148 8.02 -6.70 0.93
CA MET A 148 7.31 -6.34 -0.32
C MET A 148 6.64 -4.97 -0.22
N LEU A 149 6.02 -4.65 0.91
CA LEU A 149 5.40 -3.35 1.16
C LEU A 149 6.43 -2.21 1.24
N ILE A 150 7.67 -2.47 1.72
CA ILE A 150 8.75 -1.48 1.71
C ILE A 150 9.16 -1.14 0.27
N PHE A 151 9.27 -2.13 -0.61
CA PHE A 151 9.53 -1.88 -2.04
C PHE A 151 8.41 -1.05 -2.68
N PHE A 152 7.17 -1.40 -2.39
CA PHE A 152 6.01 -0.65 -2.88
C PHE A 152 6.02 0.81 -2.39
N ALA A 153 6.25 1.02 -1.08
CA ALA A 153 6.35 2.36 -0.50
C ALA A 153 7.52 3.18 -1.10
N ALA A 154 8.66 2.53 -1.39
CA ALA A 154 9.77 3.19 -2.08
C ALA A 154 9.38 3.65 -3.49
N GLY A 155 8.57 2.85 -4.21
CA GLY A 155 7.99 3.23 -5.51
C GLY A 155 7.09 4.46 -5.41
N LEU A 156 6.24 4.52 -4.37
CA LEU A 156 5.38 5.68 -4.10
C LEU A 156 6.18 6.94 -3.76
N VAL A 157 7.26 6.82 -2.98
CA VAL A 157 8.16 7.93 -2.69
C VAL A 157 8.80 8.45 -3.98
N GLY A 158 9.32 7.56 -4.83
CA GLY A 158 9.88 7.93 -6.13
C GLY A 158 8.85 8.65 -7.03
N LYS A 159 7.59 8.19 -7.03
CA LYS A 159 6.48 8.86 -7.73
C LYS A 159 6.21 10.24 -7.15
N ALA A 160 6.09 10.35 -5.84
CA ALA A 160 5.81 11.63 -5.18
C ALA A 160 6.83 12.72 -5.55
N PHE A 161 8.12 12.37 -5.61
CA PHE A 161 9.16 13.31 -6.04
C PHE A 161 9.07 13.67 -7.53
N HIS A 162 8.66 12.74 -8.37
CA HIS A 162 8.37 13.01 -9.79
C HIS A 162 7.24 14.04 -9.95
N GLU A 163 6.09 13.82 -9.29
CA GLU A 163 4.95 14.73 -9.32
C GLU A 163 5.28 16.12 -8.76
N LEU A 164 6.00 16.17 -7.63
CA LEU A 164 6.45 17.44 -7.05
C LEU A 164 7.38 18.21 -7.99
N ARG A 165 8.27 17.52 -8.70
CA ARG A 165 9.14 18.13 -9.70
C ARG A 165 8.33 18.78 -10.81
N GLU A 166 7.34 18.07 -11.37
CA GLU A 166 6.47 18.58 -12.41
C GLU A 166 5.64 19.77 -11.92
N LEU A 167 5.10 19.69 -10.69
CA LEU A 167 4.34 20.77 -10.06
C LEU A 167 5.16 22.07 -9.96
N PHE A 168 6.44 21.96 -9.58
CA PHE A 168 7.35 23.12 -9.46
C PHE A 168 7.96 23.58 -10.79
N GLY A 169 7.71 22.84 -11.90
CA GLY A 169 8.19 23.21 -13.23
C GLY A 169 9.70 23.05 -13.41
N PHE A 170 10.33 22.13 -12.69
CA PHE A 170 11.73 21.81 -12.92
C PHE A 170 11.86 20.91 -14.16
N GLU A 171 12.21 21.51 -15.31
CA GLU A 171 12.23 20.82 -16.61
C GLU A 171 13.63 20.40 -17.06
N SER A 172 14.68 20.91 -16.43
CA SER A 172 16.08 20.65 -16.83
C SER A 172 17.03 20.54 -15.65
N GLY A 173 18.05 19.72 -15.81
CA GLY A 173 19.10 19.53 -14.82
C GLY A 173 19.51 18.08 -14.64
N TRP A 174 20.71 17.84 -14.14
CA TRP A 174 21.29 16.50 -13.97
C TRP A 174 20.39 15.52 -13.22
N LEU A 175 19.60 16.00 -12.24
CA LEU A 175 18.67 15.16 -11.47
C LEU A 175 17.46 14.70 -12.28
N ILE A 176 17.12 15.43 -13.35
CA ILE A 176 15.92 15.20 -14.18
C ILE A 176 16.25 14.31 -15.35
N ASP A 177 17.51 14.33 -15.82
CA ASP A 177 17.94 13.44 -16.88
C ASP A 177 17.65 11.98 -16.52
N PRO A 178 17.27 11.15 -17.51
CA PRO A 178 17.03 9.74 -17.27
C PRO A 178 18.29 9.05 -16.73
N ALA A 179 18.12 8.23 -15.71
CA ALA A 179 19.17 7.34 -15.22
C ALA A 179 19.38 6.17 -16.19
N TRP A 180 18.29 5.73 -16.81
CA TRP A 180 18.26 4.74 -17.89
C TRP A 180 17.04 4.95 -18.78
N THR A 181 17.12 4.42 -20.02
CA THR A 181 16.00 4.37 -20.95
C THR A 181 15.97 2.96 -21.55
N VAL A 182 14.86 2.25 -21.33
CA VAL A 182 14.61 0.92 -21.88
C VAL A 182 13.52 1.04 -22.94
N THR A 183 13.88 0.82 -24.20
CA THR A 183 12.98 1.08 -25.34
C THR A 183 12.13 -0.11 -25.75
N SER A 184 12.51 -1.35 -25.39
CA SER A 184 11.80 -2.55 -25.81
C SER A 184 12.02 -3.72 -24.84
N GLY A 185 11.18 -4.76 -24.98
CA GLY A 185 11.27 -5.99 -24.22
C GLY A 185 10.44 -5.96 -22.92
N PRO A 186 10.52 -7.04 -22.11
CA PRO A 186 9.65 -7.24 -20.97
C PRO A 186 9.80 -6.17 -19.86
N TRP A 187 10.86 -5.37 -19.88
CA TRP A 187 11.13 -4.28 -18.95
C TRP A 187 10.56 -2.93 -19.41
N ALA A 188 10.09 -2.84 -20.67
CA ALA A 188 9.54 -1.63 -21.25
C ALA A 188 8.03 -1.69 -21.47
N GLU A 189 7.47 -2.89 -21.68
CA GLU A 189 6.06 -3.07 -22.01
C GLU A 189 5.54 -4.47 -21.63
N GLY A 190 4.21 -4.60 -21.54
CA GLY A 190 3.54 -5.86 -21.24
C GLY A 190 3.28 -6.08 -19.76
N THR A 191 2.65 -7.24 -19.43
CA THR A 191 2.20 -7.57 -18.07
C THR A 191 3.34 -7.61 -17.04
N PHE A 192 4.53 -8.05 -17.45
CA PHE A 192 5.69 -8.06 -16.56
C PHE A 192 6.15 -6.64 -16.21
N TYR A 193 6.18 -5.74 -17.18
CA TYR A 193 6.46 -4.32 -16.93
C TYR A 193 5.42 -3.71 -16.00
N ASP A 194 4.13 -3.94 -16.25
CA ASP A 194 3.04 -3.44 -15.40
C ASP A 194 3.18 -3.93 -13.96
N PHE A 195 3.55 -5.21 -13.78
CA PHE A 195 3.81 -5.80 -12.45
C PHE A 195 5.01 -5.14 -11.75
N MET A 196 6.14 -5.00 -12.45
CA MET A 196 7.35 -4.37 -11.89
C MET A 196 7.12 -2.90 -11.58
N LYS A 197 6.37 -2.20 -12.43
CA LYS A 197 5.98 -0.81 -12.22
C LYS A 197 5.09 -0.66 -10.99
N GLY A 198 4.05 -1.50 -10.87
CA GLY A 198 3.09 -1.43 -9.75
C GLY A 198 3.70 -1.82 -8.40
N LEU A 199 4.52 -2.88 -8.34
CA LEU A 199 5.03 -3.41 -7.08
C LEU A 199 6.35 -2.76 -6.65
N PHE A 200 7.26 -2.51 -7.59
CA PHE A 200 8.61 -2.02 -7.30
C PHE A 200 8.84 -0.57 -7.73
N GLY A 201 7.83 0.09 -8.31
CA GLY A 201 7.98 1.46 -8.81
C GLY A 201 8.92 1.55 -10.03
N TRP A 202 9.14 0.43 -10.75
CA TRP A 202 9.98 0.40 -11.93
C TRP A 202 9.43 1.30 -13.05
N HIS A 203 10.32 2.04 -13.71
CA HIS A 203 9.97 2.85 -14.88
C HIS A 203 10.97 2.62 -16.00
N LYS A 204 10.46 2.49 -17.24
CA LYS A 204 11.29 2.33 -18.44
C LYS A 204 12.19 3.54 -18.71
N GLU A 205 11.73 4.71 -18.33
CA GLU A 205 12.47 5.97 -18.37
C GLU A 205 12.44 6.56 -16.96
N ALA A 206 13.38 6.14 -16.12
CA ALA A 206 13.45 6.60 -14.75
C ALA A 206 14.40 7.79 -14.64
N GLU A 207 13.91 8.91 -14.14
CA GLU A 207 14.72 10.08 -13.80
C GLU A 207 15.66 9.77 -12.64
N ARG A 208 16.85 10.39 -12.62
CA ARG A 208 17.81 10.18 -11.53
C ARG A 208 17.25 10.54 -10.16
N ILE A 209 16.46 11.62 -10.06
CA ILE A 209 15.80 12.00 -8.81
C ILE A 209 14.88 10.91 -8.28
N ARG A 210 14.11 10.27 -9.15
CA ARG A 210 13.22 9.16 -8.79
C ARG A 210 14.00 7.96 -8.26
N VAL A 211 15.11 7.63 -8.91
CA VAL A 211 15.99 6.53 -8.48
C VAL A 211 16.68 6.84 -7.16
N ILE A 212 17.22 8.05 -7.01
CA ILE A 212 17.91 8.47 -5.79
C ILE A 212 16.95 8.45 -4.61
N THR A 213 15.77 9.04 -4.74
CA THR A 213 14.76 9.09 -3.66
C THR A 213 14.24 7.70 -3.31
N TYR A 214 14.07 6.83 -4.31
CA TYR A 214 13.74 5.42 -4.10
C TYR A 214 14.75 4.73 -3.18
N PHE A 215 16.04 4.79 -3.49
CA PHE A 215 17.07 4.15 -2.68
C PHE A 215 17.34 4.86 -1.36
N LEU A 216 17.20 6.18 -1.32
CA LEU A 216 17.30 6.97 -0.09
C LEU A 216 16.22 6.60 0.93
N TYR A 217 15.07 6.19 0.47
CA TYR A 217 14.00 5.63 1.31
C TYR A 217 14.23 4.14 1.58
N LEU A 218 14.44 3.34 0.54
CA LEU A 218 14.51 1.88 0.62
C LEU A 218 15.59 1.39 1.58
N VAL A 219 16.82 1.90 1.46
CA VAL A 219 17.98 1.41 2.20
C VAL A 219 17.82 1.62 3.72
N PRO A 220 17.52 2.82 4.23
CA PRO A 220 17.36 3.01 5.67
C PRO A 220 16.15 2.28 6.24
N ILE A 221 15.00 2.32 5.56
CA ILE A 221 13.79 1.64 6.05
C ILE A 221 13.99 0.13 6.08
N MET A 222 14.57 -0.45 5.01
CA MET A 222 14.87 -1.88 4.95
C MET A 222 15.86 -2.29 6.05
N THR A 223 16.91 -1.51 6.26
CA THR A 223 17.91 -1.82 7.31
C THR A 223 17.31 -1.78 8.71
N VAL A 224 16.50 -0.79 9.02
CA VAL A 224 15.78 -0.70 10.30
C VAL A 224 14.78 -1.84 10.43
N PHE A 225 14.04 -2.13 9.36
CA PHE A 225 13.05 -3.19 9.36
C PHE A 225 13.68 -4.57 9.55
N VAL A 226 14.76 -4.92 8.88
CA VAL A 226 15.41 -6.24 8.99
C VAL A 226 16.12 -6.42 10.33
N ARG A 227 16.84 -5.39 10.82
CA ARG A 227 17.56 -5.47 12.10
C ARG A 227 16.68 -5.65 13.33
N GLY A 228 15.43 -5.23 13.29
CA GLY A 228 14.49 -5.35 14.41
C GLY A 228 14.64 -4.29 15.51
N PRO A 229 13.63 -4.19 16.39
CA PRO A 229 13.75 -3.34 17.55
C PRO A 229 14.93 -3.83 18.40
N ARG A 230 15.86 -2.92 18.70
CA ARG A 230 16.89 -3.20 19.72
C ARG A 230 16.15 -3.52 21.02
N LYS A 231 16.36 -4.71 21.59
CA LYS A 231 15.92 -5.00 22.96
C LYS A 231 16.48 -3.88 23.84
N LYS A 232 15.63 -3.04 24.39
CA LYS A 232 16.03 -2.21 25.53
C LYS A 232 16.43 -3.19 26.64
N ILE A 233 17.72 -3.30 26.89
CA ILE A 233 18.23 -3.95 28.10
C ILE A 233 17.71 -3.02 29.21
N ALA A 234 16.72 -3.50 29.96
CA ALA A 234 16.28 -2.82 31.17
C ALA A 234 17.49 -2.83 32.13
N ALA A 235 17.99 -1.64 32.43
CA ALA A 235 18.93 -1.41 33.49
C ALA A 235 18.19 -1.45 34.84
#